data_5dbe95435450ebd7c2e861f84b18be53
#
_entry.id   5dbe95435450ebd7c2e861f84b18be53
#
_cell.length_a   1.000
_cell.length_b   1.000
_cell.length_c   1.000
_cell.angle_alpha   90.00
_cell.angle_beta   90.00
_cell.angle_gamma   90.00
#
_symmetry.space_group_name_H-M   'P 1'
#
loop_
_entity.id
_entity.type
_entity.pdbx_description
1 polymer ?
#
loop_
_entity_poly.entity_id
_entity_poly.type
_entity_poly.pdbx_seq_one_letter_code
_entity_poly.pdbx_strand_id
1 'polypeptide(L)'
;MALPKDLGGAGDGHNPEQLFALGYSACFGQAILVIAKKHDVDGQAAKVTADVTLNTDGGFSLAVELKVSIPGADKAKMQALVEEAHTICPYSKATKGNIPVKLTVV
;
A
#
# COMPACT_ATOMS: atom_id res chain seq x y z
N MET A 1 10.76 16.21 8.22
CA MET A 1 9.80 15.23 8.78
C MET A 1 9.60 15.48 10.25
N ALA A 2 8.42 15.17 10.77
CA ALA A 2 8.13 15.35 12.18
C ALA A 2 7.39 14.12 12.71
N LEU A 3 7.68 13.73 13.96
CA LEU A 3 6.91 12.69 14.64
C LEU A 3 5.50 13.21 14.95
N PRO A 4 4.48 12.31 14.94
CA PRO A 4 3.15 12.70 15.39
C PRO A 4 3.16 13.17 16.85
N LYS A 5 2.19 13.99 17.20
CA LYS A 5 2.12 14.58 18.56
C LYS A 5 2.00 13.53 19.65
N ASP A 6 1.28 12.43 19.40
CA ASP A 6 1.10 11.35 20.36
C ASP A 6 2.37 10.55 20.62
N LEU A 7 3.41 10.74 19.80
CA LEU A 7 4.74 10.16 19.99
C LEU A 7 5.77 11.19 20.44
N GLY A 8 5.29 12.36 20.89
CA GLY A 8 6.15 13.44 21.40
C GLY A 8 6.70 14.38 20.35
N GLY A 9 6.27 14.24 19.09
CA GLY A 9 6.67 15.15 18.02
C GLY A 9 5.76 16.36 17.91
N ALA A 10 6.15 17.32 17.05
CA ALA A 10 5.37 18.54 16.87
C ALA A 10 4.08 18.32 16.05
N GLY A 11 4.06 17.30 15.21
CA GLY A 11 2.91 16.99 14.37
C GLY A 11 2.68 17.97 13.21
N ASP A 12 3.65 18.83 12.93
CA ASP A 12 3.51 19.92 11.96
C ASP A 12 4.21 19.64 10.63
N GLY A 13 4.58 18.41 10.36
CA GLY A 13 5.21 18.01 9.11
C GLY A 13 4.86 16.59 8.75
N HIS A 14 5.36 16.13 7.58
CA HIS A 14 5.21 14.75 7.19
C HIS A 14 6.06 13.85 8.08
N ASN A 15 5.50 12.72 8.49
CA ASN A 15 6.24 11.74 9.30
C ASN A 15 6.70 10.57 8.41
N PRO A 16 7.61 9.72 8.92
CA PRO A 16 8.10 8.58 8.13
C PRO A 16 7.01 7.64 7.65
N GLU A 17 5.97 7.42 8.46
CA GLU A 17 4.86 6.53 8.11
C GLU A 17 4.08 7.08 6.92
N GLN A 18 3.85 8.39 6.87
CA GLN A 18 3.18 9.04 5.75
C GLN A 18 4.01 8.93 4.47
N LEU A 19 5.33 9.11 4.56
CA LEU A 19 6.22 8.98 3.41
C LEU A 19 6.27 7.52 2.93
N PHE A 20 6.28 6.57 3.85
CA PHE A 20 6.24 5.15 3.52
C PHE A 20 4.91 4.81 2.83
N ALA A 21 3.79 5.31 3.34
CA ALA A 21 2.48 5.10 2.73
C ALA A 21 2.42 5.65 1.31
N LEU A 22 2.93 6.85 1.10
CA LEU A 22 2.98 7.47 -0.24
C LEU A 22 3.86 6.65 -1.18
N GLY A 23 5.06 6.28 -0.73
CA GLY A 23 5.97 5.46 -1.53
C GLY A 23 5.39 4.10 -1.87
N TYR A 24 4.76 3.44 -0.91
CA TYR A 24 4.17 2.13 -1.14
C TYR A 24 2.99 2.21 -2.13
N SER A 25 2.10 3.21 -1.95
CA SER A 25 0.97 3.36 -2.86
C SER A 25 1.44 3.61 -4.30
N ALA A 26 2.48 4.42 -4.48
CA ALA A 26 3.05 4.69 -5.80
C ALA A 26 3.72 3.44 -6.38
N CYS A 27 4.48 2.71 -5.59
CA CYS A 27 5.17 1.49 -6.04
C CYS A 27 4.16 0.41 -6.41
N PHE A 28 3.14 0.22 -5.60
CA PHE A 28 2.08 -0.76 -5.87
C PHE A 28 1.28 -0.37 -7.12
N GLY A 29 1.00 0.92 -7.29
CA GLY A 29 0.35 1.43 -8.50
C GLY A 29 1.14 1.15 -9.76
N GLN A 30 2.46 1.28 -9.70
CA GLN A 30 3.32 0.92 -10.84
C GLN A 30 3.27 -0.58 -11.14
N ALA A 31 3.25 -1.41 -10.11
CA ALA A 31 3.10 -2.85 -10.28
C ALA A 31 1.78 -3.19 -10.98
N ILE A 32 0.70 -2.53 -10.58
CA ILE A 32 -0.60 -2.70 -11.23
C ILE A 32 -0.53 -2.33 -12.71
N LEU A 33 0.09 -1.19 -13.05
CA LEU A 33 0.22 -0.77 -14.45
C LEU A 33 0.95 -1.80 -15.30
N VAL A 34 1.99 -2.43 -14.75
CA VAL A 34 2.78 -3.42 -15.48
C VAL A 34 1.95 -4.63 -15.86
N ILE A 35 1.02 -5.07 -14.99
CA ILE A 35 0.28 -6.33 -15.21
C ILE A 35 -1.20 -6.13 -15.54
N ALA A 36 -1.70 -4.89 -15.55
CA ALA A 36 -3.13 -4.63 -15.73
C ALA A 36 -3.69 -5.20 -17.04
N LYS A 37 -2.94 -5.07 -18.11
CA LYS A 37 -3.36 -5.56 -19.43
C LYS A 37 -3.56 -7.07 -19.44
N LYS A 38 -2.71 -7.79 -18.74
CA LYS A 38 -2.79 -9.25 -18.60
C LYS A 38 -4.09 -9.65 -17.86
N HIS A 39 -4.57 -8.80 -16.95
CA HIS A 39 -5.79 -9.05 -16.18
C HIS A 39 -7.03 -8.39 -16.80
N ASP A 40 -6.88 -7.80 -17.99
CA ASP A 40 -8.00 -7.15 -18.71
C ASP A 40 -8.68 -6.06 -17.88
N VAL A 41 -7.86 -5.19 -17.26
CA VAL A 41 -8.34 -4.05 -16.49
C VAL A 41 -7.56 -2.79 -16.88
N ASP A 42 -8.16 -1.62 -16.64
CA ASP A 42 -7.50 -0.34 -16.90
C ASP A 42 -6.66 0.07 -15.70
N GLY A 43 -5.36 -0.23 -15.76
CA GLY A 43 -4.45 0.08 -14.66
C GLY A 43 -4.28 1.57 -14.41
N GLN A 44 -4.51 2.42 -15.42
CA GLN A 44 -4.40 3.87 -15.25
C GLN A 44 -5.55 4.45 -14.43
N ALA A 45 -6.67 3.76 -14.38
CA ALA A 45 -7.81 4.17 -13.56
C ALA A 45 -7.69 3.68 -12.12
N ALA A 46 -6.65 2.93 -11.79
CA ALA A 46 -6.48 2.38 -10.45
C ALA A 46 -6.16 3.47 -9.44
N LYS A 47 -6.82 3.39 -8.30
CA LYS A 47 -6.51 4.22 -7.13
C LYS A 47 -5.99 3.29 -6.05
N VAL A 48 -4.80 3.59 -5.54
CA VAL A 48 -4.18 2.82 -4.46
C VAL A 48 -4.03 3.73 -3.25
N THR A 49 -4.59 3.30 -2.14
CA THR A 49 -4.45 3.99 -0.86
C THR A 49 -3.70 3.06 0.09
N ALA A 50 -2.61 3.53 0.65
CA ALA A 50 -1.86 2.79 1.66
C ALA A 50 -2.12 3.40 3.02
N ASP A 51 -2.66 2.60 3.95
CA ASP A 51 -2.80 2.98 5.34
C ASP A 51 -1.69 2.30 6.13
N VAL A 52 -0.79 3.10 6.69
CA VAL A 52 0.35 2.60 7.46
C VAL A 52 0.11 2.90 8.93
N THR A 53 0.18 1.87 9.76
CA THR A 53 0.00 1.97 11.20
C THR A 53 1.34 1.73 11.89
N LEU A 54 1.71 2.63 12.80
CA LEU A 54 2.86 2.44 13.68
C LEU A 54 2.38 1.80 14.98
N ASN A 55 2.86 0.60 15.25
CA ASN A 55 2.59 -0.09 16.51
C ASN A 55 3.74 0.16 17.48
N THR A 56 3.39 0.47 18.72
CA THR A 56 4.39 0.81 19.75
C THR A 56 4.50 -0.25 20.84
N ASP A 57 3.64 -1.28 20.83
CA ASP A 57 3.69 -2.35 21.80
C ASP A 57 4.91 -3.24 21.55
N GLY A 58 5.77 -3.40 22.55
CA GLY A 58 6.95 -4.24 22.44
C GLY A 58 8.04 -3.69 21.52
N GLY A 59 8.03 -2.37 21.28
CA GLY A 59 8.94 -1.70 20.35
C GLY A 59 8.17 -1.14 19.16
N PHE A 60 8.87 -0.53 18.22
CA PHE A 60 8.23 0.04 17.04
C PHE A 60 8.11 -1.00 15.93
N SER A 61 6.92 -1.11 15.34
CA SER A 61 6.68 -1.96 14.18
C SER A 61 5.60 -1.33 13.31
N LEU A 62 5.51 -1.77 12.05
CA LEU A 62 4.58 -1.24 11.08
C LEU A 62 3.57 -2.31 10.65
N ALA A 63 2.37 -1.86 10.30
CA ALA A 63 1.39 -2.68 9.60
C ALA A 63 0.82 -1.84 8.46
N VAL A 64 0.46 -2.48 7.35
CA VAL A 64 0.02 -1.79 6.14
C VAL A 64 -1.28 -2.40 5.65
N GLU A 65 -2.22 -1.55 5.21
CA GLU A 65 -3.35 -1.98 4.42
C GLU A 65 -3.30 -1.25 3.08
N LEU A 66 -3.31 -2.01 1.98
CA LEU A 66 -3.38 -1.46 0.62
C LEU A 66 -4.80 -1.61 0.12
N LYS A 67 -5.45 -0.49 -0.14
CA LYS A 67 -6.82 -0.45 -0.69
C LYS A 67 -6.73 -0.09 -2.16
N VAL A 68 -7.27 -0.94 -3.02
CA VAL A 68 -7.19 -0.76 -4.48
C VAL A 68 -8.59 -0.69 -5.06
N SER A 69 -8.80 0.31 -5.91
CA SER A 69 -10.08 0.55 -6.57
C SER A 69 -9.84 0.82 -8.05
N ILE A 70 -10.58 0.13 -8.92
CA ILE A 70 -10.64 0.45 -10.34
C ILE A 70 -12.12 0.51 -10.71
N PRO A 71 -12.65 1.69 -11.10
CA PRO A 71 -14.08 1.82 -11.41
C PRO A 71 -14.50 0.87 -12.55
N GLY A 72 -15.59 0.16 -12.34
CA GLY A 72 -16.14 -0.74 -13.33
C GLY A 72 -15.45 -2.07 -13.51
N ALA A 73 -14.40 -2.34 -12.74
CA ALA A 73 -13.69 -3.60 -12.85
C ALA A 73 -14.39 -4.72 -12.07
N ASP A 74 -14.31 -5.94 -12.61
CA ASP A 74 -14.85 -7.13 -11.95
C ASP A 74 -14.04 -7.48 -10.70
N LYS A 75 -14.72 -7.80 -9.61
CA LYS A 75 -14.05 -8.09 -8.32
C LYS A 75 -13.10 -9.28 -8.40
N ALA A 76 -13.46 -10.33 -9.13
CA ALA A 76 -12.57 -11.48 -9.27
C ALA A 76 -11.30 -11.13 -10.00
N LYS A 77 -11.39 -10.32 -11.07
CA LYS A 77 -10.23 -9.82 -11.80
C LYS A 77 -9.38 -8.91 -10.91
N MET A 78 -10.02 -8.05 -10.12
CA MET A 78 -9.32 -7.16 -9.18
C MET A 78 -8.56 -7.95 -8.13
N GLN A 79 -9.17 -8.99 -7.58
CA GLN A 79 -8.52 -9.81 -6.56
C GLN A 79 -7.27 -10.49 -7.13
N ALA A 80 -7.37 -11.08 -8.33
CA ALA A 80 -6.24 -11.70 -8.98
C ALA A 80 -5.14 -10.68 -9.29
N LEU A 81 -5.54 -9.48 -9.74
CA LEU A 81 -4.63 -8.40 -10.06
C LEU A 81 -3.82 -7.97 -8.84
N VAL A 82 -4.49 -7.70 -7.71
CA VAL A 82 -3.80 -7.20 -6.51
C VAL A 82 -2.89 -8.28 -5.92
N GLU A 83 -3.29 -9.54 -5.98
CA GLU A 83 -2.44 -10.64 -5.49
C GLU A 83 -1.16 -10.75 -6.31
N GLU A 84 -1.26 -10.67 -7.63
CA GLU A 84 -0.06 -10.70 -8.48
C GLU A 84 0.80 -9.44 -8.29
N ALA A 85 0.17 -8.26 -8.21
CA ALA A 85 0.89 -7.01 -7.96
C ALA A 85 1.70 -7.09 -6.67
N HIS A 86 1.14 -7.72 -5.64
CA HIS A 86 1.83 -7.90 -4.36
C HIS A 86 3.08 -8.79 -4.50
N THR A 87 3.11 -9.70 -5.46
CA THR A 87 4.29 -10.54 -5.68
C THR A 87 5.41 -9.84 -6.45
N ILE A 88 5.08 -8.80 -7.24
CA ILE A 88 6.08 -8.12 -8.05
C ILE A 88 6.49 -6.74 -7.54
N CYS A 89 5.67 -6.12 -6.68
CA CYS A 89 5.98 -4.80 -6.13
C CYS A 89 7.23 -4.88 -5.26
N PRO A 90 8.27 -4.07 -5.54
CA PRO A 90 9.50 -4.11 -4.73
C PRO A 90 9.26 -3.82 -3.24
N TYR A 91 8.33 -2.93 -2.91
CA TYR A 91 8.00 -2.66 -1.50
C TYR A 91 7.32 -3.86 -0.85
N SER A 92 6.45 -4.55 -1.58
CA SER A 92 5.83 -5.78 -1.07
C SER A 92 6.86 -6.86 -0.82
N LYS A 93 7.87 -6.95 -1.69
CA LYS A 93 8.98 -7.90 -1.46
C LYS A 93 9.78 -7.52 -0.21
N ALA A 94 9.99 -6.22 0.02
CA ALA A 94 10.72 -5.74 1.19
C ALA A 94 9.96 -5.97 2.50
N THR A 95 8.62 -5.96 2.46
CA THR A 95 7.80 -6.16 3.65
C THR A 95 7.55 -7.63 3.95
N LYS A 96 7.72 -8.52 2.99
CA LYS A 96 7.40 -9.94 3.11
C LYS A 96 8.12 -10.58 4.30
N GLY A 97 7.34 -11.24 5.16
CA GLY A 97 7.88 -11.93 6.32
C GLY A 97 8.22 -11.00 7.49
N ASN A 98 8.02 -9.70 7.35
CA ASN A 98 8.34 -8.73 8.39
C ASN A 98 7.16 -7.83 8.74
N ILE A 99 6.59 -7.14 7.74
CA ILE A 99 5.49 -6.21 7.96
C ILE A 99 4.20 -6.85 7.47
N PRO A 100 3.16 -6.98 8.33
CA PRO A 100 1.86 -7.47 7.86
C PRO A 100 1.26 -6.52 6.83
N VAL A 101 0.86 -7.05 5.69
CA VAL A 101 0.24 -6.28 4.62
C VAL A 101 -1.11 -6.89 4.28
N LYS A 102 -2.18 -6.11 4.45
CA LYS A 102 -3.53 -6.52 4.09
C LYS A 102 -3.88 -5.91 2.73
N LEU A 103 -4.40 -6.73 1.82
CA LEU A 103 -4.85 -6.28 0.52
C LEU A 103 -6.37 -6.20 0.53
N THR A 104 -6.91 -5.05 0.15
CA THR A 104 -8.35 -4.82 0.15
C THR A 104 -8.78 -4.27 -1.21
N VAL A 105 -9.75 -4.92 -1.84
CA VAL A 105 -10.38 -4.43 -3.07
C VAL A 105 -11.63 -3.66 -2.67
N VAL A 106 -11.72 -2.42 -3.08
CA VAL A 106 -12.85 -1.55 -2.75
C VAL A 106 -13.61 -1.09 -3.98
#